data_d5d1a96fa74014eb1711b46502c57905
#
_entry.id   d5d1a96fa74014eb1711b46502c57905
#
_cell.length_a   1.000
_cell.length_b   1.000
_cell.length_c   1.000
_cell.angle_alpha   90.00
_cell.angle_beta   90.00
_cell.angle_gamma   90.00
#
_symmetry.space_group_name_H-M   'P 1'
#
loop_
_entity.id
_entity.type
_entity.pdbx_description
1 polymer ?
#
loop_
_entity_poly.entity_id
_entity_poly.type
_entity_poly.pdbx_seq_one_letter_code
_entity_poly.pdbx_strand_id
1 'polypeptide(L)'
;MDATFSVDAWSAFAAGLEEDAAWREWARAPWLPVGDAMPALAEMAPMQRRRVERLGRAALQVAWRCQGDGAGEMPMVFASRHGDLDRTHRMLAELARDEPLSPTQFGLSTHNAIAAQYSIARGLQGNYLAVSAVRATPEAAVTEALGLLADGAPAVLVVVYDDAIPGDYNAFLDEPDALHAWAWRIVPPHGDLPCLSLRAGEPATGGRLPHSLDVLRFFLSGDATLPGADGGGWLRHA
;
A
#
# COMPACT_ATOMS: atom_id res chain seq x y z
N MET A 1 -12.51 18.67 14.58
CA MET A 1 -12.18 17.42 15.32
C MET A 1 -11.36 16.58 14.36
N ASP A 2 -10.17 16.21 14.76
CA ASP A 2 -9.37 15.30 13.96
C ASP A 2 -10.07 13.94 13.94
N ALA A 3 -10.29 13.39 12.76
CA ALA A 3 -10.87 12.06 12.63
C ALA A 3 -9.84 11.04 13.12
N THR A 4 -10.22 10.29 14.16
CA THR A 4 -9.37 9.28 14.79
C THR A 4 -9.76 7.88 14.36
N PHE A 5 -8.79 6.98 14.35
CA PHE A 5 -8.96 5.57 13.97
C PHE A 5 -8.00 4.66 14.75
N SER A 6 -8.27 3.38 14.69
CA SER A 6 -7.35 2.34 15.17
C SER A 6 -7.05 1.36 14.05
N VAL A 7 -5.95 0.61 14.20
CA VAL A 7 -5.57 -0.50 13.31
C VAL A 7 -5.64 -1.78 14.11
N ASP A 8 -6.57 -2.67 13.75
CA ASP A 8 -6.79 -3.93 14.47
C ASP A 8 -6.10 -5.14 13.82
N ALA A 9 -5.68 -5.01 12.57
CA ALA A 9 -4.83 -5.97 11.87
C ALA A 9 -3.89 -5.25 10.90
N TRP A 10 -2.69 -5.79 10.73
CA TRP A 10 -1.72 -5.30 9.75
C TRP A 10 -0.91 -6.44 9.16
N SER A 11 -0.33 -6.21 8.01
CA SER A 11 0.64 -7.08 7.36
C SER A 11 1.57 -6.24 6.49
N ALA A 12 2.82 -6.68 6.30
CA ALA A 12 3.74 -6.01 5.42
C ALA A 12 4.66 -7.02 4.70
N PHE A 13 5.22 -6.58 3.58
CA PHE A 13 6.18 -7.33 2.78
C PHE A 13 7.21 -6.40 2.17
N ALA A 14 8.47 -6.77 2.27
CA ALA A 14 9.59 -6.26 1.49
C ALA A 14 10.70 -7.30 1.44
N ALA A 15 11.72 -7.11 0.61
CA ALA A 15 12.84 -8.04 0.52
C ALA A 15 13.53 -8.25 1.88
N GLY A 16 13.56 -9.49 2.35
CA GLY A 16 14.12 -9.87 3.66
C GLY A 16 13.25 -9.54 4.87
N LEU A 17 12.02 -9.05 4.67
CA LEU A 17 11.08 -8.65 5.71
C LEU A 17 9.69 -9.25 5.40
N GLU A 18 9.45 -10.47 5.89
CA GLU A 18 8.19 -11.19 5.64
C GLU A 18 7.40 -11.46 6.92
N GLU A 19 8.07 -11.49 8.07
CA GLU A 19 7.49 -11.83 9.36
C GLU A 19 7.32 -10.59 10.25
N ASP A 20 6.26 -10.56 11.03
CA ASP A 20 5.93 -9.45 11.94
C ASP A 20 7.09 -9.09 12.89
N ALA A 21 7.81 -10.09 13.38
CA ALA A 21 8.96 -9.89 14.28
C ALA A 21 10.10 -9.14 13.56
N ALA A 22 10.39 -9.51 12.30
CA ALA A 22 11.42 -8.85 11.49
C ALA A 22 11.04 -7.38 11.20
N TRP A 23 9.78 -7.12 10.93
CA TRP A 23 9.28 -5.75 10.73
C TRP A 23 9.38 -4.90 11.98
N ARG A 24 9.07 -5.44 13.15
CA ARG A 24 9.21 -4.73 14.43
C ARG A 24 10.68 -4.46 14.78
N GLU A 25 11.60 -5.35 14.43
CA GLU A 25 13.04 -5.12 14.57
C GLU A 25 13.53 -4.06 13.58
N TRP A 26 13.12 -4.16 12.30
CA TRP A 26 13.41 -3.17 11.27
C TRP A 26 12.95 -1.76 11.68
N ALA A 27 11.79 -1.62 12.31
CA ALA A 27 11.27 -0.31 12.71
C ALA A 27 12.19 0.40 13.74
N ARG A 28 12.98 -0.34 14.51
CA ARG A 28 13.95 0.21 15.49
C ARG A 28 15.25 0.70 14.83
N ALA A 29 15.67 0.04 13.76
CA ALA A 29 16.89 0.34 13.02
C ALA A 29 16.64 0.21 11.50
N PRO A 30 15.88 1.14 10.90
CA PRO A 30 15.37 0.99 9.55
C PRO A 30 16.48 1.11 8.48
N TRP A 31 16.33 0.32 7.44
CA TRP A 31 17.14 0.35 6.22
C TRP A 31 16.23 0.17 5.00
N LEU A 32 16.68 0.63 3.82
CA LEU A 32 15.92 0.47 2.57
C LEU A 32 15.94 -1.01 2.13
N PRO A 33 14.80 -1.71 2.07
CA PRO A 33 14.75 -3.15 1.76
C PRO A 33 14.84 -3.40 0.25
N VAL A 34 16.05 -3.37 -0.29
CA VAL A 34 16.33 -3.61 -1.71
C VAL A 34 16.52 -5.11 -1.96
N GLY A 35 15.94 -5.64 -3.05
CA GLY A 35 16.11 -7.04 -3.46
C GLY A 35 15.03 -7.52 -4.43
N ASP A 36 15.19 -8.76 -4.93
CA ASP A 36 14.31 -9.35 -5.95
C ASP A 36 13.25 -10.30 -5.37
N ALA A 37 13.05 -10.29 -4.04
CA ALA A 37 12.06 -11.14 -3.40
C ALA A 37 10.65 -10.86 -3.95
N MET A 38 9.88 -11.93 -4.11
CA MET A 38 8.51 -11.88 -4.58
C MET A 38 7.67 -12.88 -3.77
N PRO A 39 6.55 -12.46 -3.18
CA PRO A 39 5.71 -13.36 -2.41
C PRO A 39 5.15 -14.50 -3.27
N ALA A 40 4.99 -15.65 -2.63
CA ALA A 40 4.40 -16.82 -3.30
C ALA A 40 2.94 -16.60 -3.68
N LEU A 41 2.20 -15.80 -2.89
CA LEU A 41 0.77 -15.57 -3.02
C LEU A 41 0.02 -16.92 -3.16
N ALA A 42 0.30 -17.83 -2.21
CA ALA A 42 -0.17 -19.22 -2.29
C ALA A 42 -1.70 -19.33 -2.14
N GLU A 43 -2.32 -18.36 -1.51
CA GLU A 43 -3.76 -18.24 -1.26
C GLU A 43 -4.55 -18.04 -2.57
N MET A 44 -3.92 -17.48 -3.59
CA MET A 44 -4.54 -17.23 -4.89
C MET A 44 -4.45 -18.45 -5.81
N ALA A 45 -5.55 -18.77 -6.50
CA ALA A 45 -5.58 -19.87 -7.46
C ALA A 45 -4.47 -19.76 -8.53
N PRO A 46 -3.76 -20.85 -8.91
CA PRO A 46 -2.58 -20.80 -9.77
C PRO A 46 -2.79 -20.09 -11.11
N MET A 47 -3.95 -20.27 -11.74
CA MET A 47 -4.26 -19.63 -13.04
C MET A 47 -4.42 -18.11 -12.92
N GLN A 48 -5.01 -17.62 -11.84
CA GLN A 48 -5.16 -16.19 -11.58
C GLN A 48 -3.80 -15.59 -11.20
N ARG A 49 -3.06 -16.26 -10.31
CA ARG A 49 -1.74 -15.85 -9.82
C ARG A 49 -0.70 -15.65 -10.92
N ARG A 50 -0.77 -16.41 -12.03
CA ARG A 50 0.15 -16.24 -13.18
C ARG A 50 0.04 -14.89 -13.88
N ARG A 51 -1.07 -14.17 -13.71
CA ARG A 51 -1.31 -12.84 -14.29
C ARG A 51 -0.85 -11.70 -13.37
N VAL A 52 -0.50 -12.04 -12.13
CA VAL A 52 -0.07 -11.07 -11.11
C VAL A 52 1.45 -11.02 -11.11
N GLU A 53 1.98 -9.86 -11.46
CA GLU A 53 3.41 -9.58 -11.44
C GLU A 53 3.89 -9.20 -10.03
N ARG A 54 5.18 -8.93 -9.88
CA ARG A 54 5.90 -8.72 -8.62
C ARG A 54 5.18 -7.72 -7.69
N LEU A 55 4.89 -6.52 -8.19
CA LEU A 55 4.19 -5.49 -7.42
C LEU A 55 2.81 -5.96 -6.95
N GLY A 56 2.00 -6.51 -7.86
CA GLY A 56 0.70 -7.04 -7.53
C GLY A 56 0.77 -8.17 -6.50
N ARG A 57 1.77 -9.06 -6.58
CA ARG A 57 1.94 -10.13 -5.58
C ARG A 57 2.24 -9.59 -4.19
N ALA A 58 3.09 -8.56 -4.08
CA ALA A 58 3.36 -7.92 -2.80
C ALA A 58 2.07 -7.31 -2.21
N ALA A 59 1.35 -6.51 -3.00
CA ALA A 59 0.09 -5.89 -2.58
C ALA A 59 -0.97 -6.93 -2.16
N LEU A 60 -1.19 -7.97 -2.99
CA LEU A 60 -2.20 -8.98 -2.71
C LEU A 60 -1.84 -9.88 -1.53
N GLN A 61 -0.55 -10.21 -1.35
CA GLN A 61 -0.11 -11.01 -0.21
C GLN A 61 -0.42 -10.32 1.12
N VAL A 62 -0.08 -9.02 1.24
CA VAL A 62 -0.36 -8.27 2.47
C VAL A 62 -1.85 -8.04 2.66
N ALA A 63 -2.61 -7.79 1.59
CA ALA A 63 -4.06 -7.68 1.64
C ALA A 63 -4.70 -8.97 2.17
N TRP A 64 -4.27 -10.12 1.64
CA TRP A 64 -4.80 -11.42 2.04
C TRP A 64 -4.55 -11.73 3.50
N ARG A 65 -3.29 -11.56 3.95
CA ARG A 65 -2.89 -11.77 5.35
C ARG A 65 -3.62 -10.82 6.30
N CYS A 66 -3.72 -9.54 5.94
CA CYS A 66 -4.35 -8.52 6.79
C CYS A 66 -5.87 -8.70 6.88
N GLN A 67 -6.55 -9.02 5.78
CA GLN A 67 -8.00 -9.28 5.80
C GLN A 67 -8.34 -10.59 6.53
N GLY A 68 -7.49 -11.63 6.39
CA GLY A 68 -7.76 -12.96 6.92
C GLY A 68 -8.87 -13.71 6.18
N ASP A 69 -9.08 -14.98 6.55
CA ASP A 69 -10.03 -15.84 5.85
C ASP A 69 -11.48 -15.68 6.32
N GLY A 70 -11.69 -15.29 7.57
CA GLY A 70 -13.01 -15.16 8.21
C GLY A 70 -13.58 -13.75 8.17
N ALA A 71 -12.86 -12.77 7.63
CA ALA A 71 -13.35 -11.40 7.56
C ALA A 71 -14.43 -11.30 6.46
N GLY A 72 -15.58 -10.73 6.80
CA GLY A 72 -16.63 -10.40 5.84
C GLY A 72 -16.18 -9.36 4.81
N GLU A 73 -17.09 -9.03 3.90
CA GLU A 73 -16.84 -7.93 2.96
C GLU A 73 -16.67 -6.61 3.71
N MET A 74 -15.65 -5.87 3.31
CA MET A 74 -15.40 -4.51 3.76
C MET A 74 -14.93 -3.66 2.58
N PRO A 75 -15.16 -2.36 2.57
CA PRO A 75 -14.58 -1.46 1.59
C PRO A 75 -13.05 -1.56 1.60
N MET A 76 -12.45 -1.38 0.43
CA MET A 76 -11.00 -1.48 0.27
C MET A 76 -10.45 -0.22 -0.40
N VAL A 77 -9.30 0.23 0.05
CA VAL A 77 -8.52 1.31 -0.57
C VAL A 77 -7.15 0.76 -0.94
N PHE A 78 -6.90 0.64 -2.23
CA PHE A 78 -5.60 0.26 -2.78
C PHE A 78 -4.88 1.53 -3.23
N ALA A 79 -3.70 1.77 -2.69
CA ALA A 79 -2.99 3.01 -2.89
C ALA A 79 -1.56 2.74 -3.35
N SER A 80 -1.18 3.34 -4.44
CA SER A 80 0.17 3.27 -4.99
C SER A 80 0.53 4.61 -5.62
N ARG A 81 1.76 5.01 -5.45
CA ARG A 81 2.27 6.24 -6.00
C ARG A 81 2.31 6.22 -7.52
N HIS A 82 2.79 5.12 -8.08
CA HIS A 82 3.05 4.96 -9.52
C HIS A 82 2.23 3.85 -10.17
N GLY A 83 1.59 2.98 -9.39
CA GLY A 83 0.93 1.78 -9.91
C GLY A 83 1.94 0.81 -10.55
N ASP A 84 1.49 0.00 -11.49
CA ASP A 84 2.34 -0.93 -12.25
C ASP A 84 3.10 -0.19 -13.37
N LEU A 85 4.05 0.67 -12.97
CA LEU A 85 4.81 1.50 -13.89
C LEU A 85 5.73 0.66 -14.78
N ASP A 86 6.28 -0.45 -14.28
CA ASP A 86 7.12 -1.34 -15.07
C ASP A 86 6.35 -1.94 -16.26
N ARG A 87 5.11 -2.40 -16.03
CA ARG A 87 4.22 -2.87 -17.09
C ARG A 87 3.90 -1.76 -18.09
N THR A 88 3.58 -0.58 -17.61
CA THR A 88 3.27 0.59 -18.45
C THR A 88 4.48 0.97 -19.30
N HIS A 89 5.67 1.02 -18.72
CA HIS A 89 6.92 1.32 -19.40
C HIS A 89 7.22 0.31 -20.52
N ARG A 90 7.07 -0.99 -20.25
CA ARG A 90 7.24 -2.03 -21.29
C ARG A 90 6.30 -1.83 -22.47
N MET A 91 5.01 -1.54 -22.21
CA MET A 91 4.04 -1.27 -23.28
C MET A 91 4.36 0.00 -24.07
N LEU A 92 4.85 1.06 -23.40
CA LEU A 92 5.31 2.26 -24.09
C LEU A 92 6.52 1.99 -25.00
N ALA A 93 7.45 1.14 -24.54
CA ALA A 93 8.58 0.70 -25.35
C ALA A 93 8.16 -0.17 -26.53
N GLU A 94 7.16 -1.05 -26.38
CA GLU A 94 6.55 -1.81 -27.49
C GLU A 94 5.92 -0.87 -28.52
N LEU A 95 5.13 0.10 -28.04
CA LEU A 95 4.49 1.11 -28.90
C LEU A 95 5.51 1.95 -29.67
N ALA A 96 6.62 2.35 -29.05
CA ALA A 96 7.69 3.10 -29.70
C ALA A 96 8.43 2.29 -30.80
N ARG A 97 8.31 0.97 -30.78
CA ARG A 97 8.83 0.07 -31.82
C ARG A 97 7.79 -0.38 -32.86
N ASP A 98 6.60 0.25 -32.85
CA ASP A 98 5.45 -0.13 -33.69
C ASP A 98 5.03 -1.62 -33.48
N GLU A 99 5.26 -2.18 -32.31
CA GLU A 99 4.83 -3.52 -31.93
C GLU A 99 3.35 -3.52 -31.49
N PRO A 100 2.58 -4.58 -31.74
CA PRO A 100 1.19 -4.66 -31.36
C PRO A 100 1.04 -4.78 -29.83
N LEU A 101 0.25 -3.89 -29.25
CA LEU A 101 -0.03 -3.93 -27.80
C LEU A 101 -1.03 -5.04 -27.45
N SER A 102 -0.80 -5.71 -26.35
CA SER A 102 -1.71 -6.69 -25.80
C SER A 102 -2.88 -5.99 -25.04
N PRO A 103 -4.16 -6.19 -25.47
CA PRO A 103 -5.30 -5.65 -24.73
C PRO A 103 -5.37 -6.13 -23.29
N THR A 104 -4.92 -7.36 -23.01
CA THR A 104 -4.85 -7.89 -21.66
C THR A 104 -3.83 -7.15 -20.81
N GLN A 105 -2.62 -6.88 -21.34
CA GLN A 105 -1.60 -6.13 -20.62
C GLN A 105 -2.06 -4.69 -20.36
N PHE A 106 -2.71 -4.06 -21.34
CA PHE A 106 -3.29 -2.75 -21.17
C PHE A 106 -4.33 -2.70 -20.03
N GLY A 107 -5.27 -3.64 -20.01
CA GLY A 107 -6.24 -3.72 -18.91
C GLY A 107 -5.61 -3.96 -17.53
N LEU A 108 -4.47 -4.68 -17.49
CA LEU A 108 -3.73 -4.95 -16.25
C LEU A 108 -2.80 -3.81 -15.82
N SER A 109 -2.55 -2.81 -16.67
CA SER A 109 -1.73 -1.63 -16.32
C SER A 109 -2.53 -0.50 -15.66
N THR A 110 -3.85 -0.60 -15.64
CA THR A 110 -4.68 0.42 -14.99
C THR A 110 -4.43 0.44 -13.49
N HIS A 111 -4.52 1.63 -12.89
CA HIS A 111 -4.18 1.81 -11.46
C HIS A 111 -5.03 0.96 -10.51
N ASN A 112 -6.26 0.65 -10.88
CA ASN A 112 -7.16 -0.20 -10.11
C ASN A 112 -7.05 -1.71 -10.42
N ALA A 113 -6.19 -2.13 -11.33
CA ALA A 113 -6.14 -3.53 -11.78
C ALA A 113 -5.78 -4.50 -10.66
N ILE A 114 -4.87 -4.13 -9.76
CA ILE A 114 -4.46 -4.97 -8.63
C ILE A 114 -5.63 -5.17 -7.65
N ALA A 115 -6.36 -4.10 -7.32
CA ALA A 115 -7.57 -4.20 -6.50
C ALA A 115 -8.66 -5.08 -7.16
N ALA A 116 -8.86 -4.92 -8.47
CA ALA A 116 -9.79 -5.75 -9.23
C ALA A 116 -9.40 -7.23 -9.21
N GLN A 117 -8.11 -7.55 -9.40
CA GLN A 117 -7.62 -8.92 -9.30
C GLN A 117 -7.85 -9.52 -7.91
N TYR A 118 -7.67 -8.74 -6.84
CA TYR A 118 -7.98 -9.16 -5.47
C TYR A 118 -9.47 -9.44 -5.28
N SER A 119 -10.33 -8.49 -5.65
CA SER A 119 -11.79 -8.64 -5.56
C SER A 119 -12.27 -9.90 -6.28
N ILE A 120 -11.82 -10.11 -7.53
CA ILE A 120 -12.18 -11.30 -8.32
C ILE A 120 -11.68 -12.59 -7.65
N ALA A 121 -10.43 -12.62 -7.17
CA ALA A 121 -9.84 -13.81 -6.58
C ALA A 121 -10.49 -14.20 -5.25
N ARG A 122 -10.95 -13.22 -4.48
CA ARG A 122 -11.64 -13.39 -3.19
C ARG A 122 -13.17 -13.55 -3.36
N GLY A 123 -13.72 -13.30 -4.56
CA GLY A 123 -15.17 -13.28 -4.80
C GLY A 123 -15.88 -12.13 -4.08
N LEU A 124 -15.18 -11.02 -3.83
CA LEU A 124 -15.74 -9.85 -3.15
C LEU A 124 -16.53 -8.98 -4.13
N GLN A 125 -17.66 -8.44 -3.67
CA GLN A 125 -18.54 -7.56 -4.46
C GLN A 125 -18.64 -6.14 -3.86
N GLY A 126 -17.99 -5.91 -2.72
CA GLY A 126 -17.95 -4.62 -2.05
C GLY A 126 -17.14 -3.56 -2.83
N ASN A 127 -17.26 -2.33 -2.39
CA ASN A 127 -16.57 -1.20 -3.00
C ASN A 127 -15.05 -1.28 -2.81
N TYR A 128 -14.31 -0.95 -3.86
CA TYR A 128 -12.89 -0.66 -3.75
C TYR A 128 -12.52 0.63 -4.50
N LEU A 129 -11.53 1.32 -3.97
CA LEU A 129 -10.95 2.54 -4.52
C LEU A 129 -9.49 2.29 -4.90
N ALA A 130 -9.01 2.98 -5.92
CA ALA A 130 -7.60 3.06 -6.27
C ALA A 130 -7.16 4.53 -6.15
N VAL A 131 -6.15 4.78 -5.32
CA VAL A 131 -5.73 6.13 -4.92
C VAL A 131 -4.26 6.36 -5.22
N SER A 132 -3.93 7.56 -5.66
CA SER A 132 -2.57 8.05 -5.81
C SER A 132 -2.51 9.52 -5.42
N ALA A 133 -1.50 9.90 -4.64
CA ALA A 133 -1.27 11.29 -4.22
C ALA A 133 0.23 11.55 -4.05
N VAL A 134 1.03 11.16 -5.05
CA VAL A 134 2.47 11.32 -5.03
C VAL A 134 3.06 10.76 -3.72
N ARG A 135 3.87 11.52 -2.99
CA ARG A 135 4.42 11.10 -1.69
C ARG A 135 3.36 11.00 -0.58
N ALA A 136 2.27 11.76 -0.67
CA ALA A 136 1.16 11.74 0.30
C ALA A 136 0.15 10.59 0.05
N THR A 137 0.51 9.60 -0.75
CA THR A 137 -0.36 8.44 -1.05
C THR A 137 -0.87 7.71 0.21
N PRO A 138 -0.06 7.47 1.26
CA PRO A 138 -0.58 6.86 2.50
C PRO A 138 -1.62 7.72 3.21
N GLU A 139 -1.39 9.03 3.29
CA GLU A 139 -2.33 9.99 3.90
C GLU A 139 -3.65 10.04 3.13
N ALA A 140 -3.57 10.08 1.79
CA ALA A 140 -4.76 10.04 0.95
C ALA A 140 -5.55 8.74 1.13
N ALA A 141 -4.88 7.60 1.19
CA ALA A 141 -5.52 6.31 1.42
C ALA A 141 -6.25 6.24 2.77
N VAL A 142 -5.63 6.75 3.83
CA VAL A 142 -6.26 6.80 5.16
C VAL A 142 -7.38 7.83 5.19
N THR A 143 -7.26 8.95 4.50
CA THR A 143 -8.34 9.95 4.38
C THR A 143 -9.59 9.33 3.75
N GLU A 144 -9.44 8.59 2.66
CA GLU A 144 -10.55 7.85 2.04
C GLU A 144 -11.14 6.80 2.98
N ALA A 145 -10.28 6.05 3.70
CA ALA A 145 -10.74 5.08 4.68
C ALA A 145 -11.54 5.74 5.82
N LEU A 146 -11.11 6.90 6.31
CA LEU A 146 -11.84 7.68 7.32
C LEU A 146 -13.21 8.14 6.81
N GLY A 147 -13.32 8.55 5.54
CA GLY A 147 -14.59 8.84 4.90
C GLY A 147 -15.52 7.64 4.88
N LEU A 148 -15.02 6.46 4.50
CA LEU A 148 -15.80 5.22 4.48
C LEU A 148 -16.25 4.78 5.89
N LEU A 149 -15.39 4.94 6.92
CA LEU A 149 -15.80 4.71 8.30
C LEU A 149 -16.89 5.69 8.75
N ALA A 150 -16.77 6.98 8.38
CA ALA A 150 -17.79 7.99 8.68
C ALA A 150 -19.14 7.69 8.01
N ASP A 151 -19.12 7.06 6.84
CA ASP A 151 -20.31 6.57 6.13
C ASP A 151 -20.86 5.25 6.71
N GLY A 152 -20.27 4.75 7.79
CA GLY A 152 -20.78 3.60 8.54
C GLY A 152 -20.13 2.25 8.23
N ALA A 153 -19.05 2.21 7.48
CA ALA A 153 -18.28 0.97 7.32
C ALA A 153 -17.72 0.53 8.70
N PRO A 154 -17.85 -0.74 9.09
CA PRO A 154 -17.31 -1.21 10.37
C PRO A 154 -15.80 -1.34 10.37
N ALA A 155 -15.20 -1.51 9.19
CA ALA A 155 -13.77 -1.60 8.95
C ALA A 155 -13.47 -1.26 7.49
N VAL A 156 -12.25 -0.85 7.19
CA VAL A 156 -11.74 -0.60 5.83
C VAL A 156 -10.37 -1.26 5.69
N LEU A 157 -10.17 -2.03 4.61
CA LEU A 157 -8.86 -2.56 4.27
C LEU A 157 -8.10 -1.52 3.43
N VAL A 158 -7.03 -0.98 3.98
CA VAL A 158 -6.09 -0.10 3.26
C VAL A 158 -4.87 -0.89 2.87
N VAL A 159 -4.47 -0.81 1.59
CA VAL A 159 -3.28 -1.48 1.04
C VAL A 159 -2.44 -0.45 0.33
N VAL A 160 -1.22 -0.23 0.81
CA VAL A 160 -0.25 0.68 0.19
C VAL A 160 0.91 -0.14 -0.37
N TYR A 161 1.29 0.13 -1.61
CA TYR A 161 2.28 -0.68 -2.32
C TYR A 161 2.98 0.13 -3.40
N ASP A 162 4.29 -0.02 -3.51
CA ASP A 162 5.10 0.57 -4.57
C ASP A 162 6.29 -0.34 -4.91
N ASP A 163 6.87 -0.14 -6.09
CA ASP A 163 8.11 -0.77 -6.54
C ASP A 163 9.10 0.30 -7.02
N ALA A 164 10.35 -0.09 -7.22
CA ALA A 164 11.33 0.76 -7.86
C ALA A 164 10.86 1.15 -9.27
N ILE A 165 11.03 2.42 -9.62
CA ILE A 165 10.67 2.90 -10.95
C ILE A 165 11.68 2.44 -11.99
N PRO A 166 11.27 2.20 -13.27
CA PRO A 166 12.21 1.90 -14.35
C PRO A 166 13.27 2.99 -14.52
N GLY A 167 14.51 2.59 -14.79
CA GLY A 167 15.67 3.50 -14.85
C GLY A 167 15.51 4.70 -15.79
N ASP A 168 14.72 4.58 -16.86
CA ASP A 168 14.40 5.69 -17.77
C ASP A 168 13.65 6.83 -17.09
N TYR A 169 13.06 6.58 -15.91
CA TYR A 169 12.34 7.56 -15.11
C TYR A 169 13.14 8.07 -13.91
N ASN A 170 14.42 7.74 -13.75
CA ASN A 170 15.26 8.18 -12.63
C ASN A 170 15.29 9.69 -12.43
N ALA A 171 15.08 10.48 -13.50
CA ALA A 171 14.99 11.94 -13.40
C ALA A 171 13.77 12.44 -12.59
N PHE A 172 12.78 11.58 -12.34
CA PHE A 172 11.59 11.88 -11.57
C PHE A 172 11.61 11.28 -10.18
N LEU A 173 12.71 10.61 -9.80
CA LEU A 173 12.87 10.04 -8.48
C LEU A 173 13.14 11.14 -7.46
N ASP A 174 12.24 11.35 -6.52
CA ASP A 174 12.29 12.39 -5.49
C ASP A 174 12.35 11.82 -4.05
N GLU A 175 12.33 10.49 -3.91
CA GLU A 175 12.60 9.74 -2.69
C GLU A 175 13.21 8.38 -3.04
N PRO A 176 13.87 7.66 -2.10
CA PRO A 176 14.33 6.31 -2.33
C PRO A 176 13.17 5.39 -2.74
N ASP A 177 13.42 4.41 -3.57
CA ASP A 177 12.42 3.44 -4.01
C ASP A 177 12.87 2.00 -3.80
N ALA A 178 11.93 1.14 -3.51
CA ALA A 178 12.12 -0.30 -3.37
C ALA A 178 10.75 -1.00 -3.41
N LEU A 179 10.71 -2.28 -3.80
CA LEU A 179 9.49 -3.07 -3.65
C LEU A 179 9.10 -3.18 -2.18
N HIS A 180 7.93 -2.68 -1.86
CA HIS A 180 7.31 -2.87 -0.56
C HIS A 180 5.78 -2.83 -0.69
N ALA A 181 5.12 -3.45 0.25
CA ALA A 181 3.69 -3.34 0.44
C ALA A 181 3.34 -3.49 1.92
N TRP A 182 2.30 -2.80 2.36
CA TRP A 182 1.70 -3.03 3.66
C TRP A 182 0.18 -2.86 3.59
N ALA A 183 -0.50 -3.50 4.50
CA ALA A 183 -1.94 -3.39 4.63
C ALA A 183 -2.31 -3.15 6.08
N TRP A 184 -3.33 -2.31 6.29
CA TRP A 184 -3.98 -2.07 7.57
C TRP A 184 -5.47 -2.35 7.45
N ARG A 185 -6.04 -3.02 8.45
CA ARG A 185 -7.47 -3.02 8.66
C ARG A 185 -7.78 -1.89 9.65
N ILE A 186 -8.34 -0.82 9.10
CA ILE A 186 -8.67 0.41 9.83
C ILE A 186 -10.09 0.28 10.37
N VAL A 187 -10.27 0.59 11.66
CA VAL A 187 -11.53 0.54 12.39
C VAL A 187 -11.75 1.87 13.15
N PRO A 188 -12.99 2.21 13.55
CA PRO A 188 -13.19 3.27 14.52
C PRO A 188 -12.36 3.03 15.78
N PRO A 189 -11.97 4.08 16.53
CA PRO A 189 -11.21 3.92 17.78
C PRO A 189 -11.83 2.88 18.68
N HIS A 190 -11.08 1.90 19.12
CA HIS A 190 -11.59 0.75 19.83
C HIS A 190 -10.63 0.25 20.92
N GLY A 191 -11.11 0.16 22.16
CA GLY A 191 -10.44 -0.52 23.27
C GLY A 191 -9.02 -0.03 23.52
N ASP A 192 -8.10 -0.98 23.71
CA ASP A 192 -6.68 -0.74 23.99
C ASP A 192 -5.80 -0.59 22.74
N LEU A 193 -6.41 -0.55 21.55
CA LEU A 193 -5.66 -0.35 20.31
C LEU A 193 -5.12 1.08 20.22
N PRO A 194 -3.91 1.26 19.67
CA PRO A 194 -3.39 2.61 19.43
C PRO A 194 -4.36 3.43 18.59
N CYS A 195 -4.70 4.61 19.10
CA CYS A 195 -5.54 5.58 18.41
C CYS A 195 -4.65 6.52 17.61
N LEU A 196 -4.91 6.63 16.32
CA LEU A 196 -4.14 7.44 15.38
C LEU A 196 -5.04 8.52 14.76
N SER A 197 -4.44 9.61 14.29
CA SER A 197 -5.11 10.61 13.45
C SER A 197 -4.16 11.23 12.45
N LEU A 198 -4.74 11.81 11.39
CA LEU A 198 -4.07 12.73 10.48
C LEU A 198 -4.38 14.16 10.93
N ARG A 199 -3.39 15.05 10.87
CA ARG A 199 -3.52 16.47 11.16
C ARG A 199 -2.81 17.33 10.12
N ALA A 200 -3.20 18.59 10.00
CA ALA A 200 -2.40 19.58 9.27
C ALA A 200 -1.04 19.79 9.97
N GLY A 201 0.01 20.03 9.22
CA GLY A 201 1.36 20.24 9.75
C GLY A 201 2.33 20.71 8.66
N GLU A 202 3.60 20.78 9.01
CA GLU A 202 4.66 21.10 8.05
C GLU A 202 5.07 19.87 7.23
N PRO A 203 5.38 20.03 5.94
CA PRO A 203 5.83 18.92 5.10
C PRO A 203 7.11 18.27 5.62
N ALA A 204 7.19 16.94 5.52
CA ALA A 204 8.44 16.23 5.75
C ALA A 204 9.48 16.60 4.68
N THR A 205 10.69 16.91 5.09
CA THR A 205 11.85 16.93 4.20
C THR A 205 12.30 15.51 3.89
N GLY A 206 12.80 15.25 2.68
CA GLY A 206 13.13 13.91 2.17
C GLY A 206 13.88 13.02 3.16
N GLY A 207 13.43 11.78 3.27
CA GLY A 207 13.95 10.75 4.18
C GLY A 207 14.94 9.78 3.52
N ARG A 208 15.40 8.81 4.29
CA ARG A 208 16.21 7.66 3.82
C ARG A 208 15.36 6.50 3.32
N LEU A 209 14.04 6.59 3.49
CA LEU A 209 13.04 5.60 3.10
C LEU A 209 12.01 6.27 2.20
N PRO A 210 11.27 5.49 1.39
CA PRO A 210 10.01 5.94 0.85
C PRO A 210 9.08 6.40 1.97
N HIS A 211 8.33 7.48 1.79
CA HIS A 211 7.44 8.00 2.83
C HIS A 211 6.43 6.95 3.33
N SER A 212 5.95 6.08 2.44
CA SER A 212 5.07 4.97 2.79
C SER A 212 5.69 3.99 3.80
N LEU A 213 7.01 3.75 3.73
CA LEU A 213 7.74 2.97 4.73
C LEU A 213 7.98 3.76 6.03
N ASP A 214 8.15 5.08 5.96
CA ASP A 214 8.21 5.92 7.18
C ASP A 214 6.88 5.87 7.94
N VAL A 215 5.74 5.85 7.25
CA VAL A 215 4.40 5.68 7.86
C VAL A 215 4.27 4.30 8.53
N LEU A 216 4.68 3.23 7.87
CA LEU A 216 4.68 1.91 8.48
C LEU A 216 5.62 1.84 9.71
N ARG A 217 6.81 2.43 9.61
CA ARG A 217 7.75 2.52 10.72
C ARG A 217 7.15 3.29 11.90
N PHE A 218 6.54 4.44 11.69
CA PHE A 218 5.81 5.20 12.72
C PHE A 218 4.78 4.33 13.45
N PHE A 219 4.00 3.58 12.69
CA PHE A 219 3.01 2.68 13.29
C PHE A 219 3.65 1.60 14.16
N LEU A 220 4.76 0.99 13.71
CA LEU A 220 5.42 -0.13 14.39
C LEU A 220 6.33 0.32 15.55
N SER A 221 6.98 1.48 15.44
CA SER A 221 7.89 1.98 16.48
C SER A 221 7.17 2.51 17.71
N GLY A 222 5.91 2.92 17.56
CA GLY A 222 5.17 3.59 18.63
C GLY A 222 5.52 5.07 18.80
N ASP A 223 6.19 5.68 17.83
CA ASP A 223 6.51 7.10 17.84
C ASP A 223 5.23 7.94 18.02
N ALA A 224 5.33 9.06 18.71
CA ALA A 224 4.17 9.92 19.00
C ALA A 224 3.68 10.69 17.75
N THR A 225 4.59 11.07 16.86
CA THR A 225 4.30 11.86 15.67
C THR A 225 5.17 11.45 14.49
N LEU A 226 4.64 11.65 13.27
CA LEU A 226 5.41 11.63 12.03
C LEU A 226 4.96 12.81 11.16
N PRO A 227 5.88 13.67 10.65
CA PRO A 227 5.53 14.65 9.62
C PRO A 227 5.03 13.96 8.35
N GLY A 228 3.95 14.47 7.76
CA GLY A 228 3.41 13.97 6.50
C GLY A 228 4.14 14.52 5.28
N ALA A 229 3.88 13.96 4.12
CA ALA A 229 4.59 14.32 2.88
C ALA A 229 4.29 15.77 2.42
N ASP A 230 3.04 16.21 2.49
CA ASP A 230 2.54 17.44 1.87
C ASP A 230 1.89 18.40 2.88
N GLY A 231 2.51 18.62 4.04
CA GLY A 231 2.00 19.56 5.04
C GLY A 231 0.93 18.98 5.96
N GLY A 232 0.82 17.68 6.00
CA GLY A 232 0.06 16.91 6.99
C GLY A 232 0.97 16.28 8.02
N GLY A 233 0.42 15.40 8.84
CA GLY A 233 1.20 14.62 9.80
C GLY A 233 0.36 13.57 10.49
N TRP A 234 1.04 12.63 11.08
CA TRP A 234 0.47 11.52 11.83
C TRP A 234 0.63 11.80 13.33
N LEU A 235 -0.37 11.52 14.08
CA LEU A 235 -0.39 11.64 15.54
C LEU A 235 -0.87 10.34 16.15
N ARG A 236 -0.16 9.87 17.16
CA ARG A 236 -0.58 8.80 18.05
C ARG A 236 -1.13 9.42 19.34
N HIS A 237 -2.35 9.09 19.68
CA HIS A 237 -2.97 9.48 20.92
C HIS A 237 -2.59 8.52 22.05
N ALA A 238 -2.44 9.06 23.26
CA ALA A 238 -2.14 8.30 24.47
C ALA A 238 -3.34 7.49 24.95
#